data_5b519696bac288590d95d5c47781a956
#
_entry.id   5b519696bac288590d95d5c47781a956
#
_cell.length_a   1.000
_cell.length_b   1.000
_cell.length_c   1.000
_cell.angle_alpha   90.00
_cell.angle_beta   90.00
_cell.angle_gamma   90.00
#
_symmetry.space_group_name_H-M   'P 1'
#
loop_
_entity.id
_entity.type
_entity.pdbx_description
1 polymer ?
#
loop_
_entity_poly.entity_id
_entity_poly.type
_entity_poly.pdbx_seq_one_letter_code
_entity_poly.pdbx_strand_id
1 'polypeptide(L)'
;MKLIKAIICCLLLLPGAGACSSGNDSPGNGGGEPVLPGTLDPVAVTKTNPIKLYVHYMPWFEDPASNNGTWGQHWTMSNCNPDKVNSNGKREIASRYYPLIGPYASSDTDVLNYHLLLMKYSGIDGILVDWYGIQDKWDYPANKRNTEALVKAVERAGLEFAIVYEDQTLKDLSKQGQLTQAKQDLKYLENSFFSKDCYIRINSKPLLMTFGPQTIQTPEEWNDVLGSLKTRPTFLTLYTFSASTANNSQYTNAAGEYLWVDAQPEKAYEQKDKFSVFMGGAMPGFDAYYKEGGWGDNPHV
;
A
#
# COMPACT_ATOMS: atom_id res chain seq x y z
N MET A 1 -7.07 26.81 -37.81
CA MET A 1 -8.39 26.25 -38.09
C MET A 1 -8.24 25.00 -38.95
N LYS A 2 -8.19 23.81 -38.37
CA LYS A 2 -8.27 22.52 -39.06
C LYS A 2 -9.13 21.59 -38.22
N LEU A 3 -10.27 21.19 -38.80
CA LEU A 3 -11.23 20.24 -38.23
C LEU A 3 -10.63 18.85 -38.09
N ILE A 4 -10.80 18.23 -36.93
CA ILE A 4 -10.59 16.79 -36.74
C ILE A 4 -11.96 16.13 -36.76
N LYS A 5 -12.17 15.27 -37.78
CA LYS A 5 -13.39 14.48 -37.95
C LYS A 5 -13.38 13.31 -36.95
N ALA A 6 -14.43 13.22 -36.16
CA ALA A 6 -14.72 12.04 -35.33
C ALA A 6 -15.23 10.90 -36.22
N ILE A 7 -14.63 9.72 -36.09
CA ILE A 7 -15.11 8.49 -36.71
C ILE A 7 -15.95 7.77 -35.66
N ILE A 8 -17.25 7.69 -35.85
CA ILE A 8 -18.20 6.88 -35.10
C ILE A 8 -18.17 5.48 -35.71
N CYS A 9 -17.77 4.48 -34.98
CA CYS A 9 -17.87 3.07 -35.38
C CYS A 9 -19.15 2.48 -34.80
N CYS A 10 -20.16 2.26 -35.65
CA CYS A 10 -21.39 1.54 -35.30
C CYS A 10 -21.10 0.04 -35.24
N LEU A 11 -21.27 -0.59 -34.08
CA LEU A 11 -21.33 -2.05 -33.94
C LEU A 11 -22.78 -2.50 -34.23
N LEU A 12 -22.95 -3.28 -35.28
CA LEU A 12 -24.20 -4.00 -35.63
C LEU A 12 -24.35 -5.23 -34.73
N LEU A 13 -25.42 -5.28 -33.95
CA LEU A 13 -25.89 -6.46 -33.23
C LEU A 13 -26.69 -7.36 -34.19
N LEU A 14 -26.25 -8.59 -34.36
CA LEU A 14 -27.05 -9.66 -35.00
C LEU A 14 -27.65 -10.55 -33.89
N PRO A 15 -28.95 -10.89 -33.94
CA PRO A 15 -29.54 -11.84 -33.02
C PRO A 15 -29.35 -13.26 -33.52
N GLY A 16 -28.60 -14.09 -32.75
CA GLY A 16 -28.53 -15.54 -32.95
C GLY A 16 -29.61 -16.23 -32.15
N ALA A 17 -30.56 -16.86 -32.82
CA ALA A 17 -31.50 -17.77 -32.21
C ALA A 17 -30.83 -19.12 -31.94
N GLY A 18 -30.77 -19.58 -30.69
CA GLY A 18 -30.29 -20.89 -30.30
C GLY A 18 -31.35 -21.64 -29.51
N ALA A 19 -31.69 -22.84 -30.00
CA ALA A 19 -32.78 -23.70 -29.58
C ALA A 19 -32.68 -24.21 -28.12
N CYS A 20 -33.84 -24.25 -27.45
CA CYS A 20 -34.01 -24.94 -26.17
C CYS A 20 -33.95 -26.47 -26.35
N SER A 21 -33.09 -27.12 -25.59
CA SER A 21 -33.14 -28.54 -25.32
C SER A 21 -33.56 -28.75 -23.86
N SER A 22 -34.72 -29.37 -23.67
CA SER A 22 -35.26 -29.78 -22.36
C SER A 22 -34.57 -31.04 -21.88
N GLY A 23 -33.80 -30.95 -20.80
CA GLY A 23 -33.33 -32.09 -20.01
C GLY A 23 -33.79 -31.92 -18.58
N ASN A 24 -34.65 -32.82 -18.12
CA ASN A 24 -35.04 -32.98 -16.73
C ASN A 24 -33.84 -33.52 -15.93
N ASP A 25 -33.41 -32.83 -14.91
CA ASP A 25 -32.66 -33.42 -13.81
C ASP A 25 -33.02 -32.75 -12.49
N SER A 26 -33.26 -33.59 -11.49
CA SER A 26 -33.70 -33.28 -10.14
C SER A 26 -32.66 -32.50 -9.33
N PRO A 27 -33.05 -31.74 -8.28
CA PRO A 27 -32.14 -30.91 -7.52
C PRO A 27 -31.30 -31.73 -6.55
N GLY A 28 -30.03 -31.90 -6.88
CA GLY A 28 -28.99 -32.33 -5.95
C GLY A 28 -28.48 -31.12 -5.17
N ASN A 29 -28.69 -31.14 -3.86
CA ASN A 29 -28.19 -30.15 -2.90
C ASN A 29 -26.67 -30.30 -2.79
N GLY A 30 -25.93 -29.44 -3.43
CA GLY A 30 -24.47 -29.31 -3.35
C GLY A 30 -24.07 -27.87 -3.55
N GLY A 31 -23.91 -27.12 -2.42
CA GLY A 31 -23.36 -25.77 -2.43
C GLY A 31 -21.87 -25.81 -2.81
N GLY A 32 -21.59 -25.94 -4.10
CA GLY A 32 -20.28 -25.66 -4.66
C GLY A 32 -20.18 -24.15 -4.89
N GLU A 33 -19.16 -23.53 -4.35
CA GLU A 33 -18.78 -22.18 -4.76
C GLU A 33 -18.69 -22.13 -6.30
N PRO A 34 -19.12 -21.03 -6.94
CA PRO A 34 -18.99 -20.91 -8.38
C PRO A 34 -17.51 -21.07 -8.75
N VAL A 35 -17.20 -22.15 -9.49
CA VAL A 35 -15.88 -22.35 -10.07
C VAL A 35 -15.67 -21.20 -11.05
N LEU A 36 -14.94 -20.20 -10.62
CA LEU A 36 -14.46 -19.14 -11.51
C LEU A 36 -13.70 -19.81 -12.66
N PRO A 37 -13.94 -19.42 -13.92
CA PRO A 37 -13.16 -19.91 -15.05
C PRO A 37 -11.69 -19.74 -14.72
N GLY A 38 -10.89 -20.79 -14.94
CA GLY A 38 -9.54 -21.01 -14.44
C GLY A 38 -8.74 -19.73 -14.30
N THR A 39 -8.03 -19.62 -13.20
CA THR A 39 -7.15 -18.47 -12.88
C THR A 39 -6.31 -18.11 -14.10
N LEU A 40 -6.66 -17.01 -14.74
CA LEU A 40 -5.85 -16.47 -15.83
C LEU A 40 -4.51 -16.05 -15.22
N ASP A 41 -3.42 -16.52 -15.79
CA ASP A 41 -2.10 -16.07 -15.41
C ASP A 41 -2.00 -14.55 -15.64
N PRO A 42 -1.41 -13.79 -14.69
CA PRO A 42 -1.30 -12.35 -14.83
C PRO A 42 -0.43 -11.99 -16.05
N VAL A 43 -0.99 -11.18 -16.94
CA VAL A 43 -0.26 -10.67 -18.10
C VAL A 43 0.67 -9.53 -17.67
N ALA A 44 1.95 -9.63 -18.06
CA ALA A 44 2.92 -8.56 -17.81
C ALA A 44 2.56 -7.29 -18.60
N VAL A 45 2.78 -6.13 -17.99
CA VAL A 45 2.65 -4.84 -18.66
C VAL A 45 3.91 -4.56 -19.47
N THR A 46 3.74 -4.31 -20.77
CA THR A 46 4.85 -3.88 -21.65
C THR A 46 5.04 -2.37 -21.50
N LYS A 47 6.23 -1.95 -21.08
CA LYS A 47 6.59 -0.53 -20.95
C LYS A 47 7.73 -0.20 -21.90
N THR A 48 7.69 1.01 -22.46
CA THR A 48 8.80 1.55 -23.27
C THR A 48 9.95 2.07 -22.41
N ASN A 49 9.63 2.50 -21.17
CA ASN A 49 10.61 2.93 -20.17
C ASN A 49 10.86 1.79 -19.17
N PRO A 50 12.10 1.29 -19.01
CA PRO A 50 12.40 0.18 -18.09
C PRO A 50 12.45 0.58 -16.62
N ILE A 51 12.33 1.87 -16.29
CA ILE A 51 12.36 2.34 -14.89
C ILE A 51 11.18 1.74 -14.13
N LYS A 52 11.48 1.13 -12.98
CA LYS A 52 10.46 0.64 -12.06
C LYS A 52 9.74 1.81 -11.39
N LEU A 53 8.41 1.73 -11.36
CA LEU A 53 7.53 2.71 -10.75
C LEU A 53 6.70 2.03 -9.67
N TYR A 54 6.84 2.50 -8.43
CA TYR A 54 6.09 2.02 -7.28
C TYR A 54 5.25 3.14 -6.69
N VAL A 55 4.11 2.80 -6.11
CA VAL A 55 3.24 3.77 -5.41
C VAL A 55 3.12 3.41 -3.94
N HIS A 56 3.15 4.39 -3.07
CA HIS A 56 2.81 4.19 -1.67
C HIS A 56 1.32 3.89 -1.52
N TYR A 57 1.00 2.89 -0.70
CA TYR A 57 -0.37 2.43 -0.48
C TYR A 57 -0.64 2.29 1.02
N MET A 58 -1.69 2.95 1.48
CA MET A 58 -2.12 2.98 2.88
C MET A 58 -3.35 2.09 3.07
N PRO A 59 -3.21 0.85 3.58
CA PRO A 59 -4.33 -0.08 3.73
C PRO A 59 -5.06 0.09 5.07
N TRP A 60 -5.47 1.30 5.42
CA TRP A 60 -6.00 1.66 6.73
C TRP A 60 -7.49 2.07 6.75
N PHE A 61 -8.17 2.00 5.61
CA PHE A 61 -9.58 2.36 5.53
C PHE A 61 -10.48 1.19 5.88
N GLU A 62 -11.46 1.44 6.73
CA GLU A 62 -12.45 0.47 7.18
C GLU A 62 -13.86 1.06 7.06
N ASP A 63 -14.79 0.26 6.56
CA ASP A 63 -16.21 0.54 6.57
C ASP A 63 -16.93 -0.24 7.70
N PRO A 64 -18.23 -0.01 7.96
CA PRO A 64 -18.95 -0.74 8.99
C PRO A 64 -18.98 -2.25 8.81
N ALA A 65 -18.92 -2.75 7.57
CA ALA A 65 -18.94 -4.19 7.32
C ALA A 65 -17.61 -4.86 7.71
N SER A 66 -16.48 -4.17 7.52
CA SER A 66 -15.14 -4.67 7.85
C SER A 66 -14.72 -4.37 9.30
N ASN A 67 -15.42 -3.45 9.99
CA ASN A 67 -15.01 -2.92 11.30
C ASN A 67 -16.15 -2.95 12.36
N ASN A 68 -16.77 -4.10 12.54
CA ASN A 68 -17.74 -4.37 13.59
C ASN A 68 -18.89 -3.34 13.67
N GLY A 69 -19.40 -2.89 12.54
CA GLY A 69 -20.52 -1.96 12.44
C GLY A 69 -20.14 -0.48 12.58
N THR A 70 -18.87 -0.13 12.61
CA THR A 70 -18.38 1.25 12.76
C THR A 70 -17.43 1.66 11.63
N TRP A 71 -17.41 2.93 11.29
CA TRP A 71 -16.43 3.49 10.36
C TRP A 71 -15.04 3.53 11.00
N GLY A 72 -14.01 3.21 10.21
CA GLY A 72 -12.62 3.31 10.64
C GLY A 72 -12.16 4.76 10.82
N GLN A 73 -11.15 4.93 11.68
CA GLN A 73 -10.66 6.26 12.08
C GLN A 73 -10.13 7.10 10.91
N HIS A 74 -9.66 6.49 9.83
CA HIS A 74 -9.17 7.23 8.66
C HIS A 74 -10.28 7.81 7.78
N TRP A 75 -11.54 7.34 7.93
CA TRP A 75 -12.72 7.99 7.34
C TRP A 75 -13.35 9.03 8.25
N THR A 76 -13.17 8.89 9.58
CA THR A 76 -13.84 9.75 10.55
C THR A 76 -12.92 10.82 11.12
N MET A 77 -11.63 10.51 11.31
CA MET A 77 -10.75 11.26 12.22
C MET A 77 -11.51 11.59 13.52
N SER A 78 -11.41 12.82 14.05
CA SER A 78 -12.13 13.25 15.24
C SER A 78 -13.46 13.96 14.93
N ASN A 79 -13.62 14.51 13.72
CA ASN A 79 -14.66 15.48 13.42
C ASN A 79 -15.67 15.05 12.35
N CYS A 80 -15.42 13.97 11.60
CA CYS A 80 -16.29 13.53 10.50
C CYS A 80 -17.16 12.35 10.90
N ASN A 81 -18.38 12.32 10.36
CA ASN A 81 -19.31 11.21 10.55
C ASN A 81 -19.85 10.73 9.19
N PRO A 82 -19.31 9.61 8.64
CA PRO A 82 -19.76 9.12 7.35
C PRO A 82 -21.20 8.58 7.29
N ASP A 83 -21.90 8.49 8.41
CA ASP A 83 -23.34 8.19 8.42
C ASP A 83 -24.18 9.38 7.96
N LYS A 84 -23.63 10.61 8.05
CA LYS A 84 -24.25 11.79 7.48
C LYS A 84 -24.03 11.83 5.98
N VAL A 85 -25.12 11.94 5.25
CA VAL A 85 -25.15 12.02 3.77
C VAL A 85 -25.71 13.38 3.36
N ASN A 86 -25.01 14.09 2.48
CA ASN A 86 -25.47 15.38 1.97
C ASN A 86 -26.51 15.21 0.85
N SER A 87 -27.05 16.33 0.36
CA SER A 87 -28.08 16.36 -0.70
C SER A 87 -27.60 15.74 -2.04
N ASN A 88 -26.29 15.62 -2.24
CA ASN A 88 -25.69 14.99 -3.44
C ASN A 88 -25.36 13.51 -3.25
N GLY A 89 -25.80 12.89 -2.14
CA GLY A 89 -25.55 11.50 -1.84
C GLY A 89 -24.14 11.19 -1.34
N LYS A 90 -23.32 12.21 -1.05
CA LYS A 90 -21.96 12.01 -0.53
C LYS A 90 -21.93 11.99 0.99
N ARG A 91 -21.19 11.02 1.54
CA ARG A 91 -20.95 10.89 2.99
C ARG A 91 -19.96 11.94 3.49
N GLU A 92 -20.11 12.37 4.76
CA GLU A 92 -19.13 13.24 5.43
C GLU A 92 -17.88 12.41 5.80
N ILE A 93 -16.77 12.58 5.09
CA ILE A 93 -15.54 11.83 5.31
C ILE A 93 -14.35 12.76 5.56
N ALA A 94 -13.35 12.25 6.28
CA ALA A 94 -12.11 12.97 6.57
C ALA A 94 -11.14 12.94 5.37
N SER A 95 -11.57 13.53 4.24
CA SER A 95 -10.78 13.63 3.01
C SER A 95 -11.16 14.85 2.19
N ARG A 96 -10.16 15.52 1.61
CA ARG A 96 -10.39 16.58 0.61
C ARG A 96 -11.04 16.04 -0.65
N TYR A 97 -10.59 14.88 -1.07
CA TYR A 97 -11.03 14.26 -2.31
C TYR A 97 -11.99 13.11 -2.00
N TYR A 98 -13.19 13.20 -2.53
CA TYR A 98 -14.17 12.14 -2.37
C TYR A 98 -13.88 11.02 -3.38
N PRO A 99 -13.66 9.75 -2.95
CA PRO A 99 -13.41 8.65 -3.86
C PRO A 99 -14.56 8.47 -4.86
N LEU A 100 -14.25 8.17 -6.12
CA LEU A 100 -15.28 7.92 -7.15
C LEU A 100 -16.19 6.74 -6.78
N ILE A 101 -15.63 5.75 -6.08
CA ILE A 101 -16.36 4.57 -5.61
C ILE A 101 -17.02 4.77 -4.23
N GLY A 102 -16.92 5.98 -3.65
CA GLY A 102 -17.31 6.24 -2.27
C GLY A 102 -16.27 5.77 -1.25
N PRO A 103 -16.51 6.00 0.07
CA PRO A 103 -15.65 5.44 1.11
C PRO A 103 -15.79 3.92 1.17
N TYR A 104 -14.65 3.23 1.35
CA TYR A 104 -14.48 1.79 1.17
C TYR A 104 -13.69 1.16 2.32
N ALA A 105 -13.68 -0.18 2.36
CA ALA A 105 -12.77 -0.96 3.17
C ALA A 105 -11.52 -1.34 2.36
N SER A 106 -10.34 -1.19 2.97
CA SER A 106 -9.06 -1.57 2.35
C SER A 106 -8.88 -3.09 2.17
N SER A 107 -9.72 -3.90 2.80
CA SER A 107 -9.75 -5.36 2.61
C SER A 107 -10.75 -5.83 1.55
N ASP A 108 -11.59 -4.94 1.01
CA ASP A 108 -12.59 -5.30 0.00
C ASP A 108 -11.91 -5.77 -1.29
N THR A 109 -12.24 -7.00 -1.70
CA THR A 109 -11.61 -7.66 -2.85
C THR A 109 -11.86 -6.91 -4.16
N ASP A 110 -13.05 -6.35 -4.35
CA ASP A 110 -13.40 -5.63 -5.58
C ASP A 110 -12.69 -4.30 -5.64
N VAL A 111 -12.57 -3.59 -4.51
CA VAL A 111 -11.78 -2.36 -4.38
C VAL A 111 -10.31 -2.64 -4.65
N LEU A 112 -9.75 -3.70 -4.06
CA LEU A 112 -8.36 -4.10 -4.30
C LEU A 112 -8.12 -4.41 -5.78
N ASN A 113 -8.99 -5.21 -6.39
CA ASN A 113 -8.89 -5.52 -7.82
C ASN A 113 -8.98 -4.25 -8.68
N TYR A 114 -9.92 -3.36 -8.39
CA TYR A 114 -10.07 -2.09 -9.08
C TYR A 114 -8.80 -1.23 -9.00
N HIS A 115 -8.25 -1.02 -7.80
CA HIS A 115 -7.03 -0.24 -7.61
C HIS A 115 -5.83 -0.86 -8.34
N LEU A 116 -5.61 -2.16 -8.16
CA LEU A 116 -4.45 -2.85 -8.76
C LEU A 116 -4.53 -2.92 -10.29
N LEU A 117 -5.73 -3.09 -10.86
CA LEU A 117 -5.91 -3.06 -12.31
C LEU A 117 -5.67 -1.67 -12.89
N LEU A 118 -6.12 -0.60 -12.20
CA LEU A 118 -5.81 0.78 -12.60
C LEU A 118 -4.32 1.07 -12.54
N MET A 119 -3.63 0.64 -11.47
CA MET A 119 -2.18 0.76 -11.34
C MET A 119 -1.46 0.03 -12.48
N LYS A 120 -1.83 -1.20 -12.73
CA LYS A 120 -1.26 -2.02 -13.80
C LYS A 120 -1.49 -1.38 -15.18
N TYR A 121 -2.70 -0.92 -15.46
CA TYR A 121 -3.03 -0.20 -16.70
C TYR A 121 -2.20 1.07 -16.88
N SER A 122 -1.86 1.75 -15.77
CA SER A 122 -1.02 2.96 -15.76
C SER A 122 0.48 2.68 -15.84
N GLY A 123 0.90 1.41 -15.93
CA GLY A 123 2.31 1.03 -16.02
C GLY A 123 3.06 1.06 -14.68
N ILE A 124 2.33 1.02 -13.55
CA ILE A 124 2.89 0.87 -12.21
C ILE A 124 3.31 -0.60 -12.03
N ASP A 125 4.52 -0.83 -11.51
CA ASP A 125 5.10 -2.16 -11.32
C ASP A 125 4.71 -2.79 -9.98
N GLY A 126 4.40 -1.97 -8.97
CA GLY A 126 4.06 -2.47 -7.65
C GLY A 126 3.77 -1.38 -6.63
N ILE A 127 3.66 -1.81 -5.38
CA ILE A 127 3.23 -0.96 -4.27
C ILE A 127 4.21 -1.00 -3.09
N LEU A 128 4.31 0.10 -2.38
CA LEU A 128 5.02 0.26 -1.12
C LEU A 128 3.97 0.40 -0.02
N VAL A 129 3.80 -0.64 0.78
CA VAL A 129 2.68 -0.77 1.73
C VAL A 129 3.07 -0.18 3.06
N ASP A 130 2.34 0.85 3.49
CA ASP A 130 2.47 1.43 4.81
C ASP A 130 1.91 0.50 5.90
N TRP A 131 2.76 0.10 6.88
CA TRP A 131 2.45 -1.00 7.78
C TRP A 131 2.84 -0.72 9.22
N TYR A 132 1.89 -0.96 10.14
CA TYR A 132 1.94 -0.56 11.54
C TYR A 132 2.51 -1.60 12.51
N GLY A 133 2.94 -2.77 12.01
CA GLY A 133 3.37 -3.87 12.88
C GLY A 133 2.24 -4.82 13.25
N ILE A 134 2.48 -5.62 14.31
CA ILE A 134 1.56 -6.69 14.75
C ILE A 134 0.97 -6.45 16.13
N GLN A 135 1.15 -5.28 16.71
CA GLN A 135 0.59 -4.96 18.03
C GLN A 135 -0.95 -4.97 17.97
N ASP A 136 -1.57 -5.49 19.02
CA ASP A 136 -3.03 -5.43 19.21
C ASP A 136 -3.41 -4.11 19.88
N LYS A 137 -3.34 -3.03 19.10
CA LYS A 137 -3.59 -1.67 19.58
C LYS A 137 -4.21 -0.83 18.45
N TRP A 138 -5.24 -0.04 18.78
CA TRP A 138 -5.94 0.85 17.86
C TRP A 138 -6.39 0.13 16.58
N ASP A 139 -6.03 0.64 15.42
CA ASP A 139 -6.35 0.06 14.11
C ASP A 139 -5.21 -0.80 13.52
N TYR A 140 -4.12 -1.07 14.29
CA TYR A 140 -3.00 -1.87 13.80
C TYR A 140 -3.40 -3.29 13.37
N PRO A 141 -4.32 -3.99 14.10
CA PRO A 141 -4.84 -5.27 13.62
C PRO A 141 -5.60 -5.17 12.30
N ALA A 142 -6.31 -4.07 12.07
CA ALA A 142 -6.99 -3.82 10.80
C ALA A 142 -5.99 -3.56 9.67
N ASN A 143 -4.98 -2.69 9.88
CA ASN A 143 -3.90 -2.45 8.92
C ASN A 143 -3.18 -3.74 8.54
N LYS A 144 -2.85 -4.60 9.52
CA LYS A 144 -2.26 -5.93 9.29
C LYS A 144 -3.16 -6.81 8.42
N ARG A 145 -4.42 -6.98 8.78
CA ARG A 145 -5.41 -7.78 8.05
C ARG A 145 -5.59 -7.28 6.61
N ASN A 146 -5.68 -5.97 6.45
CA ASN A 146 -5.83 -5.34 5.14
C ASN A 146 -4.58 -5.52 4.27
N THR A 147 -3.38 -5.44 4.87
CA THR A 147 -2.12 -5.75 4.19
C THR A 147 -2.08 -7.20 3.71
N GLU A 148 -2.54 -8.16 4.52
CA GLU A 148 -2.62 -9.57 4.13
C GLU A 148 -3.59 -9.80 2.94
N ALA A 149 -4.74 -9.12 2.93
CA ALA A 149 -5.68 -9.15 1.82
C ALA A 149 -5.09 -8.50 0.55
N LEU A 150 -4.46 -7.34 0.71
CA LEU A 150 -3.78 -6.62 -0.37
C LEU A 150 -2.68 -7.47 -1.01
N VAL A 151 -1.82 -8.12 -0.24
CA VAL A 151 -0.74 -8.97 -0.75
C VAL A 151 -1.28 -10.12 -1.60
N LYS A 152 -2.38 -10.76 -1.19
CA LYS A 152 -3.04 -11.80 -2.02
C LYS A 152 -3.56 -11.23 -3.35
N ALA A 153 -4.08 -10.01 -3.35
CA ALA A 153 -4.54 -9.37 -4.57
C ALA A 153 -3.36 -8.96 -5.48
N VAL A 154 -2.26 -8.48 -4.91
CA VAL A 154 -1.01 -8.16 -5.63
C VAL A 154 -0.44 -9.38 -6.36
N GLU A 155 -0.39 -10.54 -5.69
CA GLU A 155 0.03 -11.81 -6.31
C GLU A 155 -0.84 -12.15 -7.53
N ARG A 156 -2.18 -12.07 -7.38
CA ARG A 156 -3.11 -12.32 -8.49
C ARG A 156 -2.98 -11.32 -9.63
N ALA A 157 -2.69 -10.06 -9.33
CA ALA A 157 -2.49 -9.02 -10.33
C ALA A 157 -1.15 -9.14 -11.06
N GLY A 158 -0.19 -9.90 -10.54
CA GLY A 158 1.18 -9.98 -11.06
C GLY A 158 1.94 -8.67 -10.90
N LEU A 159 1.70 -7.96 -9.79
CA LEU A 159 2.45 -6.78 -9.37
C LEU A 159 3.42 -7.14 -8.26
N GLU A 160 4.34 -6.22 -7.95
CA GLU A 160 5.33 -6.37 -6.87
C GLU A 160 4.89 -5.59 -5.62
N PHE A 161 5.46 -5.92 -4.44
CA PHE A 161 5.28 -5.09 -3.25
C PHE A 161 6.49 -5.12 -2.32
N ALA A 162 6.61 -4.08 -1.49
CA ALA A 162 7.48 -4.06 -0.31
C ALA A 162 6.78 -3.36 0.85
N ILE A 163 7.30 -3.54 2.06
CA ILE A 163 6.75 -2.95 3.27
C ILE A 163 7.51 -1.66 3.61
N VAL A 164 6.75 -0.64 3.97
CA VAL A 164 7.19 0.57 4.65
C VAL A 164 6.75 0.48 6.10
N TYR A 165 7.69 0.22 6.99
CA TYR A 165 7.42 0.01 8.41
C TYR A 165 7.32 1.35 9.15
N GLU A 166 6.24 1.57 9.87
CA GLU A 166 6.05 2.73 10.73
C GLU A 166 6.55 2.45 12.16
N ASP A 167 7.81 2.73 12.45
CA ASP A 167 8.38 2.53 13.78
C ASP A 167 7.82 3.52 14.83
N GLN A 168 7.09 4.57 14.43
CA GLN A 168 6.38 5.48 15.33
C GLN A 168 5.32 4.74 16.17
N THR A 169 4.80 3.63 15.67
CA THR A 169 3.85 2.78 16.39
C THR A 169 4.40 2.22 17.69
N LEU A 170 5.72 2.26 17.87
CA LEU A 170 6.43 1.78 19.06
C LEU A 170 6.58 2.84 20.17
N LYS A 171 6.23 4.10 19.89
CA LYS A 171 6.58 5.27 20.74
C LYS A 171 6.14 5.16 22.21
N ASP A 172 5.01 4.48 22.47
CA ASP A 172 4.44 4.37 23.82
C ASP A 172 5.04 3.20 24.63
N LEU A 173 5.94 2.42 24.05
CA LEU A 173 6.62 1.33 24.72
C LEU A 173 7.90 1.83 25.42
N SER A 174 8.32 1.12 26.47
CA SER A 174 9.67 1.33 27.02
C SER A 174 10.74 1.05 25.95
N LYS A 175 11.94 1.58 26.09
CA LYS A 175 13.00 1.40 25.11
C LYS A 175 13.28 -0.09 24.80
N GLN A 176 13.37 -0.92 25.84
CA GLN A 176 13.50 -2.38 25.66
C GLN A 176 12.26 -2.98 24.96
N GLY A 177 11.06 -2.49 25.27
CA GLY A 177 9.82 -2.90 24.63
C GLY A 177 9.79 -2.54 23.15
N GLN A 178 10.28 -1.36 22.75
CA GLN A 178 10.40 -0.92 21.37
C GLN A 178 11.24 -1.89 20.54
N LEU A 179 12.44 -2.23 21.01
CA LEU A 179 13.33 -3.14 20.31
C LEU A 179 12.77 -4.57 20.25
N THR A 180 12.15 -5.04 21.33
CA THR A 180 11.50 -6.35 21.36
C THR A 180 10.36 -6.43 20.36
N GLN A 181 9.47 -5.42 20.34
CA GLN A 181 8.35 -5.37 19.41
C GLN A 181 8.81 -5.24 17.96
N ALA A 182 9.79 -4.37 17.68
CA ALA A 182 10.35 -4.24 16.33
C ALA A 182 10.90 -5.57 15.79
N LYS A 183 11.61 -6.34 16.63
CA LYS A 183 12.09 -7.68 16.25
C LYS A 183 10.94 -8.64 15.94
N GLN A 184 9.85 -8.60 16.73
CA GLN A 184 8.66 -9.41 16.48
C GLN A 184 7.96 -9.01 15.19
N ASP A 185 7.81 -7.71 14.96
CA ASP A 185 7.23 -7.14 13.74
C ASP A 185 8.01 -7.59 12.50
N LEU A 186 9.33 -7.38 12.50
CA LEU A 186 10.16 -7.77 11.36
C LEU A 186 10.25 -9.29 11.18
N LYS A 187 10.17 -10.06 12.26
CA LYS A 187 10.10 -11.52 12.20
C LYS A 187 8.79 -12.00 11.55
N TYR A 188 7.69 -11.31 11.82
CA TYR A 188 6.43 -11.56 11.13
C TYR A 188 6.57 -11.31 9.61
N LEU A 189 7.20 -10.19 9.20
CA LEU A 189 7.45 -9.91 7.79
C LEU A 189 8.32 -10.98 7.13
N GLU A 190 9.40 -11.40 7.80
CA GLU A 190 10.29 -12.47 7.30
C GLU A 190 9.52 -13.77 7.05
N ASN A 191 8.65 -14.16 7.98
CA ASN A 191 7.90 -15.42 7.89
C ASN A 191 6.74 -15.37 6.89
N SER A 192 6.11 -14.19 6.73
CA SER A 192 4.87 -14.06 5.98
C SER A 192 5.07 -13.53 4.56
N PHE A 193 6.07 -12.66 4.35
CA PHE A 193 6.18 -11.88 3.11
C PHE A 193 7.51 -11.99 2.40
N PHE A 194 8.65 -12.02 3.10
CA PHE A 194 9.97 -11.96 2.45
C PHE A 194 10.27 -13.12 1.49
N SER A 195 9.62 -14.26 1.64
CA SER A 195 9.80 -15.40 0.74
C SER A 195 8.93 -15.37 -0.51
N LYS A 196 7.95 -14.45 -0.60
CA LYS A 196 7.04 -14.36 -1.74
C LYS A 196 7.77 -13.90 -3.00
N ASP A 197 7.45 -14.49 -4.14
CA ASP A 197 8.07 -14.16 -5.41
C ASP A 197 7.79 -12.72 -5.85
N CYS A 198 6.62 -12.19 -5.50
CA CYS A 198 6.23 -10.80 -5.77
C CYS A 198 6.78 -9.79 -4.75
N TYR A 199 7.58 -10.22 -3.76
CA TYR A 199 8.22 -9.28 -2.85
C TYR A 199 9.42 -8.60 -3.52
N ILE A 200 9.47 -7.26 -3.50
CA ILE A 200 10.54 -6.48 -4.12
C ILE A 200 11.89 -6.83 -3.49
N ARG A 201 12.88 -7.09 -4.34
CA ARG A 201 14.25 -7.40 -3.92
C ARG A 201 15.24 -6.47 -4.59
N ILE A 202 16.24 -6.09 -3.83
CA ILE A 202 17.41 -5.36 -4.32
C ILE A 202 18.64 -6.22 -4.04
N ASN A 203 19.38 -6.58 -5.08
CA ASN A 203 20.53 -7.48 -4.98
C ASN A 203 20.18 -8.80 -4.25
N SER A 204 19.06 -9.41 -4.60
CA SER A 204 18.50 -10.65 -4.03
C SER A 204 18.06 -10.56 -2.54
N LYS A 205 18.17 -9.40 -1.90
CA LYS A 205 17.69 -9.17 -0.55
C LYS A 205 16.30 -8.52 -0.56
N PRO A 206 15.38 -8.89 0.35
CA PRO A 206 14.08 -8.24 0.45
C PRO A 206 14.27 -6.74 0.76
N LEU A 207 13.47 -5.90 0.12
CA LEU A 207 13.44 -4.46 0.42
C LEU A 207 12.61 -4.22 1.67
N LEU A 208 13.18 -3.55 2.66
CA LEU A 208 12.47 -3.00 3.82
C LEU A 208 12.69 -1.50 3.86
N MET A 209 11.60 -0.76 3.98
CA MET A 209 11.63 0.68 4.14
C MET A 209 11.05 1.04 5.51
N THR A 210 11.43 2.19 6.06
CA THR A 210 10.79 2.75 7.26
C THR A 210 10.31 4.16 7.01
N PHE A 211 9.10 4.48 7.50
CA PHE A 211 8.60 5.86 7.49
C PHE A 211 9.22 6.65 8.64
N GLY A 212 10.42 7.10 8.41
CA GLY A 212 11.29 7.70 9.42
C GLY A 212 12.74 7.23 9.22
N PRO A 213 13.42 6.76 10.27
CA PRO A 213 12.95 6.33 11.61
C PRO A 213 12.47 7.46 12.52
N GLN A 214 11.43 7.16 13.31
CA GLN A 214 10.86 8.11 14.27
C GLN A 214 11.09 7.72 15.73
N THR A 215 11.17 6.43 16.02
CA THR A 215 11.29 5.89 17.40
C THR A 215 12.63 5.19 17.64
N ILE A 216 13.09 4.39 16.68
CA ILE A 216 14.40 3.72 16.74
C ILE A 216 15.41 4.68 16.11
N GLN A 217 16.22 5.35 16.94
CA GLN A 217 16.98 6.53 16.53
C GLN A 217 18.50 6.31 16.53
N THR A 218 18.99 5.09 16.74
CA THR A 218 20.43 4.82 16.77
C THR A 218 20.84 3.67 15.86
N PRO A 219 22.04 3.75 15.24
CA PRO A 219 22.57 2.68 14.40
C PRO A 219 22.73 1.34 15.13
N GLU A 220 23.06 1.37 16.43
CA GLU A 220 23.19 0.20 17.28
C GLU A 220 21.86 -0.55 17.40
N GLU A 221 20.79 0.18 17.64
CA GLU A 221 19.44 -0.37 17.77
C GLU A 221 18.97 -0.98 16.45
N TRP A 222 19.15 -0.30 15.32
CA TRP A 222 18.83 -0.86 14.02
C TRP A 222 19.68 -2.08 13.68
N ASN A 223 20.97 -2.07 14.07
CA ASN A 223 21.81 -3.24 13.88
C ASN A 223 21.31 -4.44 14.67
N ASP A 224 20.85 -4.24 15.91
CA ASP A 224 20.28 -5.28 16.77
C ASP A 224 18.93 -5.79 16.21
N VAL A 225 18.06 -4.90 15.77
CA VAL A 225 16.75 -5.25 15.20
C VAL A 225 16.90 -6.01 13.88
N LEU A 226 17.66 -5.48 12.92
CA LEU A 226 17.87 -6.10 11.61
C LEU A 226 18.70 -7.38 11.70
N GLY A 227 19.63 -7.45 12.67
CA GLY A 227 20.44 -8.63 12.95
C GLY A 227 19.66 -9.82 13.52
N SER A 228 18.43 -9.61 14.00
CA SER A 228 17.55 -10.69 14.49
C SER A 228 16.95 -11.54 13.35
N LEU A 229 17.01 -11.08 12.11
CA LEU A 229 16.47 -11.76 10.93
C LEU A 229 17.48 -12.77 10.36
N LYS A 230 16.97 -13.85 9.78
CA LYS A 230 17.77 -14.84 9.04
C LYS A 230 18.39 -14.23 7.79
N THR A 231 17.59 -13.40 7.08
CA THR A 231 18.02 -12.68 5.89
C THR A 231 17.92 -11.19 6.15
N ARG A 232 19.07 -10.53 6.28
CA ARG A 232 19.12 -9.08 6.47
C ARG A 232 18.59 -8.39 5.21
N PRO A 233 17.56 -7.55 5.31
CA PRO A 233 16.99 -6.86 4.16
C PRO A 233 17.91 -5.75 3.62
N THR A 234 17.66 -5.30 2.39
CA THR A 234 18.10 -3.97 1.94
C THR A 234 17.20 -2.95 2.62
N PHE A 235 17.76 -2.17 3.52
CA PHE A 235 17.02 -1.22 4.36
C PHE A 235 17.16 0.20 3.84
N LEU A 236 16.04 0.91 3.69
CA LEU A 236 15.98 2.32 3.31
C LEU A 236 15.24 3.14 4.37
N THR A 237 15.74 4.34 4.64
CA THR A 237 15.08 5.33 5.49
C THR A 237 14.49 6.46 4.64
N LEU A 238 13.66 7.31 5.22
CA LEU A 238 13.33 8.58 4.60
C LEU A 238 14.58 9.41 4.33
N TYR A 239 14.50 10.29 3.35
CA TYR A 239 15.57 11.21 2.99
C TYR A 239 16.02 12.03 4.20
N THR A 240 17.32 12.18 4.37
CA THR A 240 18.06 12.81 5.48
C THR A 240 18.16 12.01 6.78
N PHE A 241 17.52 10.83 6.89
CA PHE A 241 17.52 10.08 8.15
C PHE A 241 18.62 9.02 8.26
N SER A 242 19.17 8.49 7.14
CA SER A 242 20.11 7.37 7.22
C SER A 242 21.35 7.66 8.05
N ALA A 243 21.96 8.81 7.83
CA ALA A 243 23.20 9.21 8.51
C ALA A 243 22.99 9.61 9.98
N SER A 244 21.77 10.04 10.35
CA SER A 244 21.48 10.50 11.71
C SER A 244 20.94 9.40 12.62
N THR A 245 20.32 8.33 12.04
CA THR A 245 19.60 7.33 12.83
C THR A 245 20.00 5.88 12.54
N ALA A 246 20.45 5.56 11.33
CA ALA A 246 20.66 4.18 10.93
C ALA A 246 22.14 3.82 10.68
N ASN A 247 22.99 4.81 10.36
CA ASN A 247 24.37 4.60 9.97
C ASN A 247 25.34 5.41 10.83
N ASN A 248 26.52 4.84 11.10
CA ASN A 248 27.66 5.54 11.68
C ASN A 248 28.96 4.87 11.20
N SER A 249 30.09 5.20 11.81
CA SER A 249 31.40 4.62 11.47
C SER A 249 31.49 3.09 11.76
N GLN A 250 30.67 2.58 12.64
CA GLN A 250 30.65 1.16 13.05
C GLN A 250 29.57 0.34 12.35
N TYR A 251 28.40 0.93 12.10
CA TYR A 251 27.23 0.25 11.54
C TYR A 251 26.72 0.97 10.29
N THR A 252 26.61 0.22 9.19
CA THR A 252 25.96 0.66 7.95
C THR A 252 24.71 -0.18 7.75
N ASN A 253 23.61 0.23 8.39
CA ASN A 253 22.34 -0.52 8.35
C ASN A 253 21.51 -0.15 7.14
N ALA A 254 21.37 1.15 6.84
CA ALA A 254 20.66 1.64 5.68
C ALA A 254 21.56 1.64 4.44
N ALA A 255 21.10 1.00 3.38
CA ALA A 255 21.73 1.03 2.06
C ALA A 255 21.50 2.35 1.34
N GLY A 256 20.54 3.13 1.79
CA GLY A 256 20.20 4.42 1.22
C GLY A 256 18.89 5.00 1.74
N GLU A 257 18.33 5.89 0.94
CA GLU A 257 17.19 6.71 1.32
C GLU A 257 16.15 6.76 0.20
N TYR A 258 14.93 7.15 0.56
CA TYR A 258 13.84 7.38 -0.38
C TYR A 258 13.14 8.70 -0.10
N LEU A 259 12.60 9.31 -1.16
CA LEU A 259 11.76 10.50 -1.05
C LEU A 259 10.33 10.12 -0.70
N TRP A 260 9.73 10.91 0.17
CA TRP A 260 8.30 10.93 0.45
C TRP A 260 7.67 12.13 -0.27
N VAL A 261 7.12 13.06 0.50
CA VAL A 261 6.57 14.32 0.00
C VAL A 261 7.67 15.37 0.14
N ASP A 262 8.17 15.89 -0.96
CA ASP A 262 9.22 16.92 -0.96
C ASP A 262 8.88 17.99 -1.99
N ALA A 263 8.90 19.24 -1.55
CA ALA A 263 8.67 20.41 -2.41
C ALA A 263 9.87 20.73 -3.34
N GLN A 264 11.06 20.18 -3.03
CA GLN A 264 12.30 20.42 -3.77
C GLN A 264 13.06 19.10 -4.02
N PRO A 265 12.46 18.13 -4.72
CA PRO A 265 13.05 16.81 -4.91
C PRO A 265 14.40 16.85 -5.65
N GLU A 266 14.67 17.87 -6.46
CA GLU A 266 15.93 18.05 -7.18
C GLU A 266 17.13 18.06 -6.25
N LYS A 267 17.03 18.66 -5.05
CA LYS A 267 18.11 18.67 -4.05
C LYS A 267 18.49 17.29 -3.57
N ALA A 268 17.49 16.41 -3.42
CA ALA A 268 17.74 15.02 -3.06
C ALA A 268 18.37 14.25 -4.22
N TYR A 269 17.94 14.51 -5.46
CA TYR A 269 18.53 13.89 -6.65
C TYR A 269 20.02 14.26 -6.83
N GLU A 270 20.45 15.46 -6.46
CA GLU A 270 21.86 15.87 -6.45
C GLU A 270 22.69 15.03 -5.46
N GLN A 271 22.07 14.46 -4.45
CA GLN A 271 22.74 13.66 -3.42
C GLN A 271 22.71 12.14 -3.68
N LYS A 272 22.00 11.68 -4.72
CA LYS A 272 21.73 10.25 -4.97
C LYS A 272 22.98 9.36 -4.99
N ASP A 273 24.09 9.88 -5.50
CA ASP A 273 25.34 9.14 -5.63
C ASP A 273 26.07 8.89 -4.28
N LYS A 274 25.57 9.48 -3.19
CA LYS A 274 26.04 9.18 -1.83
C LYS A 274 25.52 7.85 -1.30
N PHE A 275 24.52 7.26 -1.94
CA PHE A 275 23.83 6.05 -1.50
C PHE A 275 24.07 4.90 -2.47
N SER A 276 24.14 3.68 -1.95
CA SER A 276 24.14 2.49 -2.80
C SER A 276 22.76 2.23 -3.44
N VAL A 277 21.70 2.71 -2.78
CA VAL A 277 20.32 2.70 -3.29
C VAL A 277 19.68 4.06 -2.98
N PHE A 278 19.17 4.71 -4.00
CA PHE A 278 18.35 5.91 -3.84
C PHE A 278 17.04 5.73 -4.60
N MET A 279 15.91 5.89 -3.89
CA MET A 279 14.59 5.83 -4.49
C MET A 279 14.02 7.24 -4.58
N GLY A 280 13.96 7.77 -5.79
CA GLY A 280 13.35 9.07 -6.05
C GLY A 280 11.85 9.04 -5.81
N GLY A 281 11.24 10.22 -5.73
CA GLY A 281 9.81 10.40 -5.58
C GLY A 281 9.27 11.48 -6.51
N ALA A 282 8.02 11.33 -6.89
CA ALA A 282 7.25 12.37 -7.56
C ALA A 282 5.80 12.31 -7.02
N MET A 283 5.15 13.45 -6.98
CA MET A 283 3.82 13.57 -6.41
C MET A 283 2.98 14.56 -7.22
N PRO A 284 1.73 14.21 -7.57
CA PRO A 284 0.85 15.13 -8.29
C PRO A 284 0.35 16.30 -7.43
N GLY A 285 0.46 16.17 -6.10
CA GLY A 285 0.02 17.13 -5.11
C GLY A 285 -0.45 16.41 -3.83
N PHE A 286 -0.47 17.16 -2.74
CA PHE A 286 -0.94 16.67 -1.45
C PHE A 286 -1.75 17.77 -0.75
N ASP A 287 -2.96 17.44 -0.31
CA ASP A 287 -3.82 18.32 0.45
C ASP A 287 -4.46 17.53 1.62
N ALA A 288 -3.83 17.65 2.79
CA ALA A 288 -4.24 16.93 3.98
C ALA A 288 -5.56 17.47 4.55
N TYR A 289 -6.25 16.62 5.29
CA TYR A 289 -7.51 16.94 6.00
C TYR A 289 -7.34 16.93 7.53
N TYR A 290 -6.10 16.93 8.04
CA TYR A 290 -5.82 16.71 9.47
C TYR A 290 -6.41 17.81 10.35
N LYS A 291 -6.29 19.08 9.96
CA LYS A 291 -6.83 20.20 10.72
C LYS A 291 -8.35 20.16 10.83
N GLU A 292 -9.02 20.00 9.71
CA GLU A 292 -10.49 19.90 9.65
C GLU A 292 -10.98 18.59 10.27
N GLY A 293 -10.22 17.53 10.10
CA GLY A 293 -10.47 16.23 10.72
C GLY A 293 -10.19 16.18 12.22
N GLY A 294 -9.49 17.18 12.77
CA GLY A 294 -9.19 17.28 14.21
C GLY A 294 -7.97 16.50 14.67
N TRP A 295 -7.00 16.20 13.76
CA TRP A 295 -5.76 15.48 14.08
C TRP A 295 -4.50 16.38 14.09
N GLY A 296 -4.63 17.66 13.90
CA GLY A 296 -3.52 18.61 13.92
C GLY A 296 -3.49 19.54 12.71
N ASP A 297 -2.33 20.08 12.39
CA ASP A 297 -2.18 20.99 11.27
C ASP A 297 -2.14 20.27 9.92
N ASN A 298 -2.56 20.96 8.86
CA ASN A 298 -2.48 20.44 7.50
C ASN A 298 -1.09 20.74 6.91
N PRO A 299 -0.23 19.73 6.68
CA PRO A 299 0.92 19.94 5.83
C PRO A 299 0.46 20.13 4.38
N HIS A 300 1.06 21.10 3.69
CA HIS A 300 0.86 21.36 2.26
C HIS A 300 2.20 21.23 1.52
N VAL A 301 2.12 20.73 0.30
CA VAL A 301 3.26 20.63 -0.62
C VAL A 301 2.91 21.29 -1.93
#